data_a467105ab3fc4ebaf4bd1b9cd868916a
#
_entry.id   a467105ab3fc4ebaf4bd1b9cd868916a
#
_cell.length_a   1.000
_cell.length_b   1.000
_cell.length_c   1.000
_cell.angle_alpha   90.00
_cell.angle_beta   90.00
_cell.angle_gamma   90.00
#
_symmetry.space_group_name_H-M   'P 1'
#
loop_
_entity.id
_entity.type
_entity.pdbx_description
1 polymer ?
#
loop_
_entity_poly.entity_id
_entity_poly.type
_entity_poly.pdbx_seq_one_letter_code
_entity_poly.pdbx_strand_id
1 'polypeptide(L)'
;MSYADAHRYRIGINYAALPVNRAACPVMTYHRDGQTRFDGNFGGTPVYEPNSFGGPAVADGTPQEPPMPLGALADRYGWPEDDTDYYGQPRELYAVMQPDERKRLAMNFAGALADVPAFIADRFIGHLDRVSAELAGNVRDGIQQKKAEGHPELSGILTETHTNAAGGDRSPSRGPVVSADD
;
A
#
# COMPACT_ATOMS: atom_id res chain seq x y z
N MET A 1 -4.08 -34.57 3.89
CA MET A 1 -3.24 -33.68 3.07
C MET A 1 -3.65 -33.67 1.60
N SER A 2 -3.84 -34.79 0.95
CA SER A 2 -4.14 -34.86 -0.51
C SER A 2 -5.44 -34.18 -0.94
N TYR A 3 -6.51 -34.23 -0.12
CA TYR A 3 -7.78 -33.58 -0.47
C TYR A 3 -7.68 -32.04 -0.52
N ALA A 4 -6.97 -31.44 0.42
CA ALA A 4 -6.79 -29.98 0.44
C ALA A 4 -6.00 -29.50 -0.78
N ASP A 5 -4.98 -30.26 -1.19
CA ASP A 5 -4.20 -30.00 -2.39
C ASP A 5 -5.05 -30.19 -3.66
N ALA A 6 -5.74 -31.31 -3.78
CA ALA A 6 -6.60 -31.60 -4.93
C ALA A 6 -7.71 -30.55 -5.09
N HIS A 7 -8.36 -30.12 -4.02
CA HIS A 7 -9.41 -29.11 -4.08
C HIS A 7 -8.86 -27.74 -4.50
N ARG A 8 -7.67 -27.36 -4.06
CA ARG A 8 -7.05 -26.10 -4.45
C ARG A 8 -6.82 -26.02 -5.94
N TYR A 9 -6.36 -27.11 -6.54
CA TYR A 9 -6.07 -27.15 -7.98
C TYR A 9 -7.30 -27.43 -8.86
N ARG A 10 -8.28 -28.14 -8.35
CA ARG A 10 -9.48 -28.51 -9.14
C ARG A 10 -10.63 -27.52 -8.99
N ILE A 11 -10.84 -26.97 -7.83
CA ILE A 11 -11.94 -26.05 -7.52
C ILE A 11 -11.44 -24.62 -7.58
N GLY A 12 -10.29 -24.34 -7.04
CA GLY A 12 -9.68 -23.01 -6.97
C GLY A 12 -9.26 -22.64 -5.56
N ILE A 13 -8.52 -21.55 -5.44
CA ILE A 13 -7.91 -21.11 -4.18
C ILE A 13 -8.94 -20.86 -3.06
N ASN A 14 -10.15 -20.47 -3.44
CA ASN A 14 -11.24 -20.19 -2.47
C ASN A 14 -12.12 -21.41 -2.13
N TYR A 15 -11.67 -22.61 -2.44
CA TYR A 15 -12.45 -23.83 -2.19
C TYR A 15 -12.89 -23.98 -0.71
N ALA A 16 -12.07 -23.55 0.24
CA ALA A 16 -12.37 -23.60 1.67
C ALA A 16 -13.43 -22.57 2.11
N ALA A 17 -13.68 -21.55 1.30
CA ALA A 17 -14.68 -20.52 1.58
C ALA A 17 -16.09 -20.88 1.06
N LEU A 18 -16.21 -21.91 0.22
CA LEU A 18 -17.51 -22.37 -0.26
C LEU A 18 -18.43 -22.75 0.91
N PRO A 19 -19.75 -22.46 0.84
CA PRO A 19 -20.68 -22.72 1.93
C PRO A 19 -20.64 -24.14 2.46
N VAL A 20 -20.41 -25.12 1.60
CA VAL A 20 -20.32 -26.55 1.95
C VAL A 20 -19.03 -26.92 2.67
N ASN A 21 -17.96 -26.13 2.47
CA ASN A 21 -16.63 -26.43 3.00
C ASN A 21 -16.21 -25.49 4.14
N ARG A 22 -16.82 -24.31 4.23
CA ARG A 22 -16.39 -23.28 5.17
C ARG A 22 -16.59 -23.73 6.63
N ALA A 23 -15.70 -23.27 7.50
CA ALA A 23 -15.87 -23.39 8.93
C ALA A 23 -17.14 -22.66 9.39
N ALA A 24 -17.79 -23.19 10.44
CA ALA A 24 -18.96 -22.54 11.05
C ALA A 24 -18.60 -21.17 11.65
N CYS A 25 -17.42 -21.06 12.23
CA CYS A 25 -16.88 -19.78 12.68
C CYS A 25 -16.17 -19.07 11.52
N PRO A 26 -16.31 -17.74 11.39
CA PRO A 26 -15.58 -16.97 10.37
C PRO A 26 -14.08 -17.12 10.56
N VAL A 27 -13.38 -17.49 9.50
CA VAL A 27 -11.92 -17.51 9.45
C VAL A 27 -11.47 -16.45 8.46
N MET A 28 -10.80 -15.42 8.97
CA MET A 28 -10.25 -14.35 8.12
C MET A 28 -8.92 -14.81 7.53
N THR A 29 -8.91 -15.09 6.24
CA THR A 29 -7.76 -15.66 5.52
C THR A 29 -6.98 -14.61 4.73
N TYR A 30 -7.41 -13.36 4.73
CA TYR A 30 -6.91 -12.30 3.82
C TYR A 30 -7.09 -12.61 2.33
N HIS A 31 -7.67 -13.75 1.97
CA HIS A 31 -8.01 -14.05 0.59
C HIS A 31 -9.15 -13.14 0.15
N ARG A 32 -8.93 -12.39 -0.90
CA ARG A 32 -9.86 -11.39 -1.38
C ARG A 32 -10.53 -11.79 -2.68
N ASP A 33 -9.73 -12.21 -3.62
CA ASP A 33 -10.12 -12.48 -5.00
C ASP A 33 -9.66 -13.88 -5.41
N GLY A 34 -9.74 -14.20 -6.67
CA GLY A 34 -9.26 -15.46 -7.24
C GLY A 34 -10.38 -16.43 -7.56
N GLN A 35 -9.97 -17.59 -8.04
CA GLN A 35 -10.91 -18.63 -8.52
C GLN A 35 -11.85 -19.09 -7.42
N THR A 36 -13.09 -19.33 -7.82
CA THR A 36 -14.16 -19.86 -6.97
C THR A 36 -14.53 -18.93 -5.80
N ARG A 37 -14.34 -17.63 -5.98
CA ARG A 37 -14.95 -16.64 -5.09
C ARG A 37 -16.44 -16.56 -5.40
N PHE A 38 -17.30 -16.72 -4.37
CA PHE A 38 -18.76 -16.75 -4.55
C PHE A 38 -19.48 -15.60 -3.81
N ASP A 39 -18.81 -14.96 -2.86
CA ASP A 39 -19.39 -13.98 -1.94
C ASP A 39 -19.18 -12.52 -2.42
N GLY A 40 -18.64 -12.34 -3.59
CA GLY A 40 -18.53 -11.05 -4.24
C GLY A 40 -17.22 -10.79 -4.93
N ASN A 41 -17.20 -9.69 -5.67
CA ASN A 41 -16.01 -9.13 -6.28
C ASN A 41 -15.70 -7.79 -5.58
N PHE A 42 -14.50 -7.64 -5.06
CA PHE A 42 -14.09 -6.49 -4.28
C PHE A 42 -13.54 -5.33 -5.14
N GLY A 43 -13.68 -5.41 -6.47
CA GLY A 43 -13.25 -4.37 -7.40
C GLY A 43 -11.74 -4.26 -7.55
N GLY A 44 -11.27 -3.14 -8.10
CA GLY A 44 -9.87 -2.87 -8.39
C GLY A 44 -9.06 -2.26 -7.25
N THR A 45 -9.52 -2.32 -6.00
CA THR A 45 -8.75 -1.79 -4.87
C THR A 45 -7.47 -2.58 -4.63
N PRO A 46 -6.37 -1.96 -4.16
CA PRO A 46 -5.13 -2.67 -3.85
C PRO A 46 -5.35 -3.82 -2.87
N VAL A 47 -4.62 -4.92 -3.07
CA VAL A 47 -4.71 -6.13 -2.25
C VAL A 47 -3.57 -6.28 -1.25
N TYR A 48 -2.64 -5.37 -1.25
CA TYR A 48 -1.46 -5.36 -0.37
C TYR A 48 -1.57 -4.28 0.70
N GLU A 49 -0.87 -4.48 1.78
CA GLU A 49 -0.74 -3.53 2.88
C GLU A 49 0.75 -3.26 3.18
N PRO A 50 1.11 -2.04 3.56
CA PRO A 50 0.27 -0.83 3.57
C PRO A 50 -0.02 -0.29 2.17
N ASN A 51 -1.15 0.39 2.00
CA ASN A 51 -1.45 1.11 0.77
C ASN A 51 -2.19 2.43 1.07
N SER A 52 -2.33 3.27 0.04
CA SER A 52 -2.86 4.62 0.19
C SER A 52 -4.35 4.75 -0.20
N PHE A 53 -4.99 3.69 -0.67
CA PHE A 53 -6.32 3.73 -1.27
C PHE A 53 -7.40 3.04 -0.43
N GLY A 54 -7.07 2.65 0.79
CA GLY A 54 -7.92 1.79 1.59
C GLY A 54 -7.91 0.36 1.06
N GLY A 55 -8.25 -0.58 1.88
CA GLY A 55 -8.20 -2.00 1.54
C GLY A 55 -8.05 -2.82 2.81
N PRO A 56 -7.63 -4.07 2.68
CA PRO A 56 -7.32 -4.87 3.85
C PRO A 56 -6.28 -4.17 4.71
N ALA A 57 -6.51 -4.13 6.00
CA ALA A 57 -5.59 -3.58 6.97
C ALA A 57 -5.38 -4.60 8.09
N VAL A 58 -4.19 -4.61 8.67
CA VAL A 58 -3.93 -5.42 9.86
C VAL A 58 -4.84 -4.94 10.98
N ALA A 59 -5.46 -5.88 11.70
CA ALA A 59 -6.32 -5.53 12.80
C ALA A 59 -5.51 -4.83 13.91
N ASP A 60 -6.07 -3.74 14.42
CA ASP A 60 -5.50 -3.07 15.60
C ASP A 60 -5.43 -4.06 16.77
N GLY A 61 -4.36 -3.99 17.54
CA GLY A 61 -4.19 -4.85 18.68
C GLY A 61 -3.79 -6.29 18.37
N THR A 62 -3.17 -6.53 17.20
CA THR A 62 -2.60 -7.84 16.88
C THR A 62 -1.75 -8.34 18.06
N PRO A 63 -2.00 -9.56 18.56
CA PRO A 63 -1.24 -10.11 19.69
C PRO A 63 0.26 -10.09 19.40
N GLN A 64 1.02 -9.56 20.33
CA GLN A 64 2.47 -9.66 20.28
C GLN A 64 2.88 -11.13 20.41
N GLU A 65 3.83 -11.55 19.62
CA GLU A 65 4.40 -12.88 19.76
C GLU A 65 5.07 -13.00 21.11
N PRO A 66 4.79 -14.06 21.90
CA PRO A 66 5.41 -14.19 23.21
C PRO A 66 6.93 -14.28 23.07
N PRO A 67 7.69 -13.67 24.01
CA PRO A 67 9.14 -13.74 23.98
C PRO A 67 9.60 -15.19 24.10
N MET A 68 10.56 -15.59 23.31
CA MET A 68 11.20 -16.90 23.44
C MET A 68 12.08 -16.93 24.68
N PRO A 69 11.88 -17.86 25.63
CA PRO A 69 12.79 -18.05 26.76
C PRO A 69 14.09 -18.69 26.25
N LEU A 70 14.97 -17.91 25.72
CA LEU A 70 16.33 -18.31 25.40
C LEU A 70 17.14 -18.07 26.69
N GLY A 71 17.84 -19.04 27.19
CA GLY A 71 18.64 -18.94 28.43
C GLY A 71 19.78 -17.90 28.38
N ALA A 72 19.71 -16.95 27.47
CA ALA A 72 20.61 -15.83 27.26
C ALA A 72 19.84 -14.61 26.79
N LEU A 73 20.45 -13.43 26.83
CA LEU A 73 19.92 -12.20 26.23
C LEU A 73 19.96 -12.35 24.70
N ALA A 74 18.93 -12.94 24.15
CA ALA A 74 18.70 -13.03 22.71
C ALA A 74 17.27 -12.61 22.44
N ASP A 75 17.10 -11.69 21.52
CA ASP A 75 15.82 -11.21 21.04
C ASP A 75 15.87 -11.09 19.51
N ARG A 76 14.71 -10.91 18.90
CA ARG A 76 14.67 -10.53 17.51
C ARG A 76 15.34 -9.18 17.35
N TYR A 77 16.23 -9.08 16.38
CA TYR A 77 16.82 -7.81 16.02
C TYR A 77 15.73 -6.86 15.52
N GLY A 78 15.35 -5.93 16.39
CA GLY A 78 14.55 -4.78 16.00
C GLY A 78 15.45 -3.80 15.25
N TRP A 79 15.02 -3.38 14.06
CA TRP A 79 15.74 -2.35 13.35
C TRP A 79 15.69 -1.05 14.18
N PRO A 80 16.81 -0.50 14.64
CA PRO A 80 16.80 0.68 15.50
C PRO A 80 16.34 1.88 14.69
N GLU A 81 15.20 2.46 15.07
CA GLU A 81 14.64 3.65 14.39
C GLU A 81 15.57 4.87 14.54
N ASP A 82 16.36 4.93 15.61
CA ASP A 82 17.20 6.08 15.97
C ASP A 82 18.58 6.08 15.31
N ASP A 83 19.01 4.98 14.69
CA ASP A 83 20.38 4.80 14.20
C ASP A 83 20.52 5.02 12.69
N THR A 84 19.47 5.47 12.00
CA THR A 84 19.49 5.49 10.54
C THR A 84 19.15 6.87 10.00
N ASP A 85 20.15 7.63 9.61
CA ASP A 85 19.98 8.80 8.76
C ASP A 85 19.77 8.37 7.30
N TYR A 86 18.50 8.11 6.93
CA TYR A 86 18.11 7.76 5.56
C TYR A 86 18.32 8.89 4.55
N TYR A 87 18.58 10.11 5.00
CA TYR A 87 18.63 11.31 4.15
C TYR A 87 20.05 11.90 4.03
N GLY A 88 20.99 11.49 4.84
CA GLY A 88 22.36 11.98 4.83
C GLY A 88 23.05 11.72 3.51
N GLN A 89 23.12 10.47 3.07
CA GLN A 89 23.76 10.11 1.81
C GLN A 89 23.10 10.77 0.58
N PRO A 90 21.75 10.75 0.42
CA PRO A 90 21.09 11.50 -0.64
C PRO A 90 21.39 13.01 -0.61
N ARG A 91 21.49 13.59 0.57
CA ARG A 91 21.84 15.02 0.75
C ARG A 91 23.27 15.32 0.26
N GLU A 92 24.22 14.49 0.66
CA GLU A 92 25.62 14.61 0.24
C GLU A 92 25.75 14.46 -1.28
N LEU A 93 25.08 13.48 -1.87
CA LEU A 93 25.06 13.31 -3.32
C LEU A 93 24.48 14.54 -4.01
N TYR A 94 23.34 15.04 -3.55
CA TYR A 94 22.70 16.22 -4.13
C TYR A 94 23.61 17.45 -4.04
N ALA A 95 24.36 17.59 -2.93
CA ALA A 95 25.27 18.71 -2.73
C ALA A 95 26.42 18.76 -3.74
N VAL A 96 26.90 17.60 -4.20
CA VAL A 96 28.01 17.54 -5.19
C VAL A 96 27.55 17.59 -6.65
N MET A 97 26.24 17.43 -6.91
CA MET A 97 25.68 17.50 -8.26
C MET A 97 25.80 18.89 -8.86
N GLN A 98 26.07 18.96 -10.16
CA GLN A 98 26.09 20.19 -10.91
C GLN A 98 24.67 20.76 -11.12
N PRO A 99 24.50 22.07 -11.33
CA PRO A 99 23.18 22.69 -11.45
C PRO A 99 22.26 22.07 -12.51
N ASP A 100 22.83 21.68 -13.64
CA ASP A 100 22.08 21.02 -14.73
C ASP A 100 21.66 19.57 -14.36
N GLU A 101 22.47 18.87 -13.57
CA GLU A 101 22.13 17.54 -13.04
C GLU A 101 20.99 17.61 -12.02
N ARG A 102 21.04 18.59 -11.10
CA ARG A 102 19.95 18.85 -10.15
C ARG A 102 18.63 19.15 -10.87
N LYS A 103 18.72 19.97 -11.94
CA LYS A 103 17.54 20.28 -12.76
C LYS A 103 16.98 19.02 -13.45
N ARG A 104 17.83 18.19 -14.06
CA ARG A 104 17.39 16.93 -14.68
C ARG A 104 16.77 15.98 -13.65
N LEU A 105 17.37 15.84 -12.48
CA LEU A 105 16.85 15.05 -11.40
C LEU A 105 15.45 15.50 -10.98
N ALA A 106 15.26 16.79 -10.74
CA ALA A 106 13.98 17.37 -10.38
C ALA A 106 12.91 17.12 -11.47
N MET A 107 13.26 17.30 -12.73
CA MET A 107 12.35 17.06 -13.85
C MET A 107 11.99 15.58 -14.02
N ASN A 108 12.90 14.65 -13.73
CA ASN A 108 12.62 13.21 -13.74
C ASN A 108 11.59 12.84 -12.65
N PHE A 109 11.77 13.37 -11.44
CA PHE A 109 10.75 13.17 -10.39
C PHE A 109 9.42 13.83 -10.75
N ALA A 110 9.45 15.03 -11.27
CA ALA A 110 8.26 15.76 -11.67
C ALA A 110 7.46 14.99 -12.75
N GLY A 111 8.14 14.43 -13.74
CA GLY A 111 7.51 13.59 -14.76
C GLY A 111 6.86 12.35 -14.19
N ALA A 112 7.51 11.65 -13.26
CA ALA A 112 6.98 10.47 -12.62
C ALA A 112 5.79 10.77 -11.65
N LEU A 113 5.75 11.98 -11.09
CA LEU A 113 4.75 12.37 -10.08
C LEU A 113 3.56 13.15 -10.65
N ALA A 114 3.65 13.63 -11.90
CA ALA A 114 2.62 14.49 -12.50
C ALA A 114 1.24 13.83 -12.55
N ASP A 115 1.19 12.52 -12.81
CA ASP A 115 -0.04 11.73 -12.93
C ASP A 115 -0.40 10.98 -11.65
N VAL A 116 0.38 11.17 -10.58
CA VAL A 116 0.13 10.54 -9.29
C VAL A 116 -0.89 11.38 -8.49
N PRO A 117 -1.81 10.76 -7.73
CA PRO A 117 -2.69 11.48 -6.82
C PRO A 117 -1.92 12.42 -5.89
N ALA A 118 -2.42 13.66 -5.74
CA ALA A 118 -1.71 14.72 -5.03
C ALA A 118 -1.24 14.30 -3.62
N PHE A 119 -2.10 13.61 -2.87
CA PHE A 119 -1.77 13.17 -1.51
C PHE A 119 -0.60 12.16 -1.43
N ILE A 120 -0.36 11.40 -2.51
CA ILE A 120 0.81 10.52 -2.62
C ILE A 120 2.05 11.33 -3.03
N ALA A 121 1.90 12.19 -4.04
CA ALA A 121 2.96 13.07 -4.50
C ALA A 121 3.49 13.95 -3.35
N ASP A 122 2.58 14.54 -2.55
CA ASP A 122 2.94 15.38 -1.41
C ASP A 122 3.73 14.63 -0.34
N ARG A 123 3.37 13.39 -0.04
CA ARG A 123 4.17 12.55 0.87
C ARG A 123 5.58 12.28 0.34
N PHE A 124 5.70 11.97 -0.94
CA PHE A 124 7.01 11.76 -1.56
C PHE A 124 7.84 13.04 -1.56
N ILE A 125 7.24 14.18 -1.90
CA ILE A 125 7.89 15.49 -1.84
C ILE A 125 8.35 15.82 -0.42
N GLY A 126 7.62 15.39 0.61
CA GLY A 126 8.04 15.50 2.01
C GLY A 126 9.35 14.76 2.31
N HIS A 127 9.61 13.62 1.66
CA HIS A 127 10.91 12.96 1.75
C HIS A 127 12.01 13.73 1.02
N LEU A 128 11.71 14.30 -0.15
CA LEU A 128 12.67 15.13 -0.89
C LEU A 128 13.04 16.40 -0.11
N ASP A 129 12.10 16.99 0.62
CA ASP A 129 12.32 18.17 1.46
C ASP A 129 13.33 17.89 2.58
N ARG A 130 13.31 16.68 3.14
CA ARG A 130 14.32 16.22 4.12
C ARG A 130 15.72 16.04 3.52
N VAL A 131 15.81 15.84 2.21
CA VAL A 131 17.08 15.83 1.47
C VAL A 131 17.52 17.28 1.17
N SER A 132 16.65 18.05 0.51
CA SER A 132 16.90 19.45 0.14
C SER A 132 15.59 20.18 -0.16
N ALA A 133 15.37 21.31 0.49
CA ALA A 133 14.22 22.18 0.21
C ALA A 133 14.24 22.69 -1.24
N GLU A 134 15.44 22.92 -1.81
CA GLU A 134 15.63 23.27 -3.22
C GLU A 134 15.08 22.17 -4.13
N LEU A 135 15.45 20.92 -3.88
CA LEU A 135 14.98 19.78 -4.67
C LEU A 135 13.46 19.66 -4.60
N ALA A 136 12.89 19.71 -3.41
CA ALA A 136 11.45 19.63 -3.21
C ALA A 136 10.68 20.75 -3.93
N GLY A 137 11.21 21.99 -3.87
CA GLY A 137 10.66 23.14 -4.60
C GLY A 137 10.68 22.94 -6.11
N ASN A 138 11.84 22.59 -6.65
CA ASN A 138 12.00 22.34 -8.08
C ASN A 138 11.09 21.21 -8.60
N VAL A 139 10.86 20.17 -7.80
CA VAL A 139 9.95 19.08 -8.16
C VAL A 139 8.49 19.55 -8.15
N ARG A 140 8.07 20.35 -7.16
CA ARG A 140 6.72 20.94 -7.15
C ARG A 140 6.46 21.78 -8.39
N ASP A 141 7.41 22.65 -8.72
CA ASP A 141 7.30 23.53 -9.90
C ASP A 141 7.27 22.71 -11.19
N GLY A 142 8.11 21.68 -11.28
CA GLY A 142 8.13 20.76 -12.42
C GLY A 142 6.83 19.99 -12.60
N ILE A 143 6.18 19.55 -11.51
CA ILE A 143 4.86 18.90 -11.55
C ILE A 143 3.81 19.87 -12.12
N GLN A 144 3.80 21.13 -11.67
CA GLN A 144 2.87 22.14 -12.20
C GLN A 144 3.11 22.40 -13.68
N GLN A 145 4.35 22.49 -14.09
CA GLN A 145 4.73 22.64 -15.50
C GLN A 145 4.23 21.45 -16.32
N LYS A 146 4.48 20.21 -15.88
CA LYS A 146 4.03 19.00 -16.58
C LYS A 146 2.52 18.91 -16.71
N LYS A 147 1.79 19.25 -15.66
CA LYS A 147 0.32 19.31 -15.70
C LYS A 147 -0.18 20.38 -16.67
N ALA A 148 0.50 21.52 -16.79
CA ALA A 148 0.15 22.58 -17.73
C ALA A 148 0.45 22.19 -19.19
N GLU A 149 1.51 21.44 -19.43
CA GLU A 149 1.87 20.91 -20.77
C GLU A 149 0.86 19.89 -21.28
N GLY A 150 0.08 19.26 -20.40
CA GLY A 150 -0.95 18.28 -20.72
C GLY A 150 -0.38 16.93 -21.18
N HIS A 151 -0.63 15.87 -20.43
CA HIS A 151 -0.45 14.50 -20.91
C HIS A 151 -1.83 13.92 -21.27
N PRO A 152 -2.19 13.82 -22.54
CA PRO A 152 -3.55 13.42 -22.94
C PRO A 152 -3.86 11.94 -22.75
N GLU A 153 -2.86 11.08 -22.54
CA GLU A 153 -3.09 9.63 -22.61
C GLU A 153 -3.34 8.90 -21.27
N LEU A 154 -2.89 9.45 -20.16
CA LEU A 154 -3.01 8.76 -18.85
C LEU A 154 -4.12 9.31 -17.94
N SER A 155 -4.57 10.54 -18.17
CA SER A 155 -5.64 11.13 -17.37
C SER A 155 -6.98 10.40 -17.53
N GLY A 156 -7.24 9.80 -18.68
CA GLY A 156 -8.45 9.02 -18.96
C GLY A 156 -8.51 7.71 -18.18
N ILE A 157 -7.42 6.98 -18.09
CA ILE A 157 -7.38 5.66 -17.45
C ILE A 157 -7.50 5.77 -15.92
N LEU A 158 -6.88 6.78 -15.33
CA LEU A 158 -6.93 6.97 -13.87
C LEU A 158 -8.25 7.59 -13.40
N THR A 159 -8.91 8.40 -14.24
CA THR A 159 -10.21 9.00 -13.92
C THR A 159 -11.32 7.95 -13.94
N GLU A 160 -11.31 7.01 -14.87
CA GLU A 160 -12.30 5.94 -14.94
C GLU A 160 -12.20 4.95 -13.77
N THR A 161 -10.98 4.64 -13.30
CA THR A 161 -10.81 3.78 -12.13
C THR A 161 -11.22 4.47 -10.82
N HIS A 162 -11.04 5.78 -10.70
CA HIS A 162 -11.44 6.53 -9.50
C HIS A 162 -12.95 6.79 -9.41
N THR A 163 -13.62 7.04 -10.51
CA THR A 163 -15.08 7.25 -10.52
C THR A 163 -15.85 5.98 -10.20
N ASN A 164 -15.33 4.82 -10.57
CA ASN A 164 -15.93 3.53 -10.21
C ASN A 164 -15.66 3.15 -8.73
N ALA A 165 -14.64 3.68 -8.09
CA ALA A 165 -14.37 3.47 -6.66
C ALA A 165 -15.16 4.44 -5.76
N ALA A 166 -15.47 5.65 -6.23
CA ALA A 166 -16.20 6.66 -5.47
C ALA A 166 -17.73 6.50 -5.49
N GLY A 167 -18.26 5.66 -6.38
CA GLY A 167 -19.70 5.45 -6.55
C GLY A 167 -20.34 4.41 -5.62
N GLY A 168 -19.60 3.83 -4.70
CA GLY A 168 -20.12 2.91 -3.71
C GLY A 168 -19.87 3.42 -2.30
N ASP A 169 -20.84 4.12 -1.74
CA ASP A 169 -20.97 4.28 -0.29
C ASP A 169 -21.09 2.86 0.31
N ARG A 170 -19.96 2.31 0.72
CA ARG A 170 -19.87 1.10 1.51
C ARG A 170 -19.07 1.42 2.75
N SER A 171 -19.75 2.04 3.70
CA SER A 171 -19.40 1.84 5.10
C SER A 171 -19.15 0.34 5.29
N PRO A 172 -18.03 -0.05 5.91
CA PRO A 172 -17.84 -1.45 6.25
C PRO A 172 -19.01 -1.85 7.13
N SER A 173 -19.86 -2.76 6.65
CA SER A 173 -20.87 -3.35 7.47
C SER A 173 -20.11 -4.05 8.61
N ARG A 174 -20.13 -3.43 9.78
CA ARG A 174 -19.75 -4.10 11.02
C ARG A 174 -20.60 -5.37 11.07
N GLY A 175 -19.96 -6.50 10.86
CA GLY A 175 -20.58 -7.76 11.19
C GLY A 175 -21.10 -7.68 12.63
N PRO A 176 -22.13 -8.44 12.98
CA PRO A 176 -22.72 -8.36 14.31
C PRO A 176 -21.62 -8.59 15.35
N VAL A 177 -21.42 -7.59 16.20
CA VAL A 177 -20.65 -7.73 17.42
C VAL A 177 -21.46 -8.70 18.28
N VAL A 178 -21.01 -9.94 18.37
CA VAL A 178 -21.54 -10.87 19.37
C VAL A 178 -21.06 -10.32 20.71
N SER A 179 -21.96 -9.71 21.46
CA SER A 179 -21.72 -9.36 22.85
C SER A 179 -21.43 -10.65 23.61
N ALA A 180 -20.29 -10.70 24.26
CA ALA A 180 -19.95 -11.75 25.21
C ALA A 180 -20.64 -11.45 26.55
N ASP A 181 -21.95 -11.65 26.61
CA ASP A 181 -22.73 -11.71 27.82
C ASP A 181 -23.93 -12.64 27.53
N ASP A 182 -23.69 -13.91 27.73
CA ASP A 182 -24.62 -14.95 28.28
C ASP A 182 -23.83 -16.27 28.48
#